data_d9bb549d1a484db4fce93a797799fb0e
#
_entry.id   d9bb549d1a484db4fce93a797799fb0e
#
_cell.length_a   1.000
_cell.length_b   1.000
_cell.length_c   1.000
_cell.angle_alpha   90.00
_cell.angle_beta   90.00
_cell.angle_gamma   90.00
#
_symmetry.space_group_name_H-M   'P 1'
#
loop_
_entity.id
_entity.type
_entity.pdbx_description
1 polymer ?
#
loop_
_entity_poly.entity_id
_entity_poly.type
_entity_poly.pdbx_seq_one_letter_code
_entity_poly.pdbx_strand_id
1 'polypeptide(L)' 'MRLIVDRIEENFIVAEMPDQSMVNIPKVLAPDAKEGDVIRLSLYKNSNAKLKAEIKELEDQLRHGKKA' A
#
# COMPACT_ATOMS: atom_id res chain seq x y z
N MET A 1 1.00 8.72 1.59
CA MET A 1 0.49 8.92 0.21
C MET A 1 -0.47 7.79 -0.13
N ARG A 2 -1.57 8.13 -0.73
CA ARG A 2 -2.53 7.14 -1.22
C ARG A 2 -2.49 7.08 -2.72
N LEU A 3 -2.56 5.86 -3.23
CA LEU A 3 -2.59 5.61 -4.66
C LEU A 3 -3.83 4.78 -4.95
N ILE A 4 -4.57 5.15 -5.98
CA ILE A 4 -5.77 4.41 -6.35
C ILE A 4 -5.45 3.55 -7.57
N VAL A 5 -5.71 2.26 -7.46
CA VAL A 5 -5.43 1.35 -8.57
C VAL A 5 -6.40 1.62 -9.70
N ASP A 6 -5.88 2.05 -10.85
CA ASP A 6 -6.68 2.31 -12.03
C ASP A 6 -6.92 1.03 -12.82
N ARG A 7 -5.87 0.27 -13.05
CA ARG A 7 -5.96 -1.00 -13.75
C ARG A 7 -4.76 -1.87 -13.45
N ILE A 8 -4.86 -3.13 -13.78
CA ILE A 8 -3.79 -4.11 -13.60
C ILE A 8 -3.30 -4.53 -14.98
N GLU A 9 -2.01 -4.33 -15.21
CA GLU A 9 -1.33 -4.85 -16.39
C GLU A 9 -0.66 -6.17 -16.04
N GLU A 10 -0.01 -6.79 -17.01
CA GLU A 10 0.59 -8.10 -16.81
C GLU A 10 1.58 -8.13 -15.64
N ASN A 11 2.49 -7.17 -15.61
CA ASN A 11 3.53 -7.11 -14.58
C ASN A 11 3.48 -5.86 -13.73
N PHE A 12 2.52 -5.00 -13.96
CA PHE A 12 2.44 -3.70 -13.31
C PHE A 12 1.03 -3.40 -12.87
N ILE A 13 0.95 -2.57 -11.85
CA ILE A 13 -0.29 -1.96 -11.43
C ILE A 13 -0.20 -0.51 -11.83
N VAL A 14 -1.16 -0.03 -12.61
CA VAL A 14 -1.23 1.38 -12.96
C VAL A 14 -2.08 2.07 -11.91
N ALA A 15 -1.48 3.00 -11.19
CA ALA A 15 -2.15 3.66 -10.09
C ALA A 15 -2.11 5.17 -10.27
N GLU A 16 -3.14 5.83 -9.75
CA GLU A 16 -3.27 7.27 -9.79
C GLU A 16 -2.80 7.86 -8.47
N MET A 17 -1.93 8.86 -8.56
CA MET A 17 -1.42 9.58 -7.40
C MET A 17 -2.39 10.71 -7.00
N PRO A 18 -2.23 11.26 -5.80
CA PRO A 18 -3.10 12.35 -5.36
C PRO A 18 -3.10 13.58 -6.28
N ASP A 19 -2.03 13.80 -7.02
CA ASP A 19 -1.95 14.91 -7.97
C ASP A 19 -2.49 14.55 -9.34
N GLN A 20 -3.15 13.39 -9.46
CA GLN A 20 -3.75 12.88 -10.68
C GLN A 20 -2.75 12.35 -11.71
N SER A 21 -1.48 12.31 -11.39
CA SER A 21 -0.51 11.65 -12.26
C SER A 21 -0.59 10.13 -12.08
N MET A 22 -0.13 9.40 -13.09
CA MET A 22 -0.17 7.95 -13.08
C MET A 22 1.22 7.40 -12.87
N VAL A 23 1.28 6.28 -12.13
CA VAL A 23 2.56 5.59 -11.90
C VAL A 23 2.37 4.10 -12.11
N ASN A 24 3.46 3.43 -12.46
CA ASN A 24 3.48 1.99 -12.59
C ASN A 24 4.13 1.40 -11.35
N ILE A 25 3.44 0.48 -10.72
CA ILE A 25 3.95 -0.20 -9.53
C ILE A 25 4.17 -1.66 -9.91
N PRO A 26 5.35 -2.21 -9.63
CA PRO A 26 5.56 -3.64 -9.89
C PRO A 26 4.50 -4.47 -9.18
N LYS A 27 3.87 -5.36 -9.90
CA LYS A 27 2.77 -6.15 -9.36
C LYS A 27 3.20 -7.00 -8.17
N VAL A 28 4.47 -7.36 -8.12
CA VAL A 28 5.01 -8.18 -7.03
C VAL A 28 4.90 -7.50 -5.67
N LEU A 29 4.82 -6.16 -5.65
CA LEU A 29 4.68 -5.42 -4.40
C LEU A 29 3.26 -5.46 -3.83
N ALA A 30 2.28 -5.74 -4.66
CA ALA A 30 0.90 -5.81 -4.23
C ALA A 30 0.15 -6.83 -5.10
N PRO A 31 0.48 -8.10 -4.98
CA PRO A 31 -0.03 -9.12 -5.90
C PRO A 31 -1.54 -9.30 -5.84
N ASP A 32 -2.17 -8.92 -4.75
CA ASP A 32 -3.61 -9.07 -4.59
C ASP A 32 -4.39 -7.81 -4.92
N ALA A 33 -3.73 -6.78 -5.43
CA ALA A 33 -4.41 -5.53 -5.74
C ALA A 33 -5.38 -5.71 -6.90
N LYS A 34 -6.50 -5.00 -6.84
CA LYS A 34 -7.53 -5.00 -7.86
C LYS A 34 -7.91 -3.58 -8.20
N GLU A 35 -8.56 -3.41 -9.35
CA GLU A 35 -9.04 -2.09 -9.75
C GLU A 35 -9.91 -1.48 -8.66
N GLY A 36 -9.66 -0.21 -8.39
CA GLY A 36 -10.38 0.51 -7.36
C GLY A 36 -9.78 0.40 -5.97
N ASP A 37 -8.84 -0.52 -5.76
CA ASP A 37 -8.18 -0.64 -4.47
C ASP A 37 -7.31 0.57 -4.18
N VAL A 38 -7.06 0.82 -2.91
CA VAL A 38 -6.19 1.90 -2.47
C VAL A 38 -4.90 1.30 -1.94
N ILE A 39 -3.77 1.78 -2.48
CA ILE A 39 -2.46 1.39 -1.99
C ILE A 39 -1.90 2.55 -1.19
N ARG A 40 -1.43 2.26 0.01
CA ARG A 40 -0.85 3.27 0.88
C ARG A 40 0.66 3.14 0.87
N LEU A 41 1.34 4.23 0.57
CA LEU A 41 2.79 4.28 0.54
C LEU A 41 3.30 5.24 1.59
N SER A 42 4.23 4.76 2.41
CA SER A 42 4.83 5.58 3.45
C SER A 42 6.33 5.38 3.45
N LEU A 43 7.04 6.45 3.78
CA LEU A 43 8.48 6.42 3.87
C LEU A 43 8.89 6.66 5.31
N TYR A 44 9.65 5.72 5.87
CA TYR A 44 10.18 5.86 7.23
C TYR A 44 11.69 6.04 7.15
N LYS A 45 12.17 7.08 7.79
CA LYS A 45 13.58 7.38 7.81
C LYS A 45 14.13 7.19 9.21
N ASN A 46 15.34 6.64 9.29
CA ASN A 46 16.18 6.71 10.47
C ASN A 46 15.67 6.02 11.72
N SER A 47 14.95 4.92 11.62
CA SER A 47 14.60 4.34 12.89
C SER A 47 14.06 2.94 12.73
N ASN A 48 14.95 1.98 12.85
CA ASN A 48 14.54 0.59 12.90
C ASN A 48 13.55 0.33 14.04
N ALA A 49 13.80 0.97 15.19
CA ALA A 49 12.91 0.80 16.33
C ALA A 49 11.53 1.38 16.06
N LYS A 50 11.49 2.56 15.46
CA LYS A 50 10.23 3.19 15.12
C LYS A 50 9.47 2.39 14.05
N LEU A 51 10.18 1.91 13.06
CA LEU A 51 9.57 1.10 12.03
C LEU A 51 8.97 -0.19 12.60
N LYS A 52 9.71 -0.85 13.48
CA LYS A 52 9.22 -2.06 14.13
C LYS A 52 7.96 -1.81 14.96
N ALA A 53 7.94 -0.69 15.68
CA ALA A 53 6.78 -0.35 16.48
C ALA A 53 5.55 -0.14 15.62
N GLU A 54 5.71 0.54 14.50
CA GLU A 54 4.59 0.80 13.60
C GLU A 54 4.08 -0.47 12.92
N ILE A 55 4.97 -1.35 12.53
CA ILE A 55 4.56 -2.62 11.94
C ILE A 55 3.76 -3.43 12.95
N LYS A 56 4.22 -3.49 14.18
CA LYS A 56 3.52 -4.21 15.23
C LYS A 56 2.12 -3.63 15.48
N GLU A 57 2.03 -2.31 15.49
CA GLU A 57 0.76 -1.64 15.69
C GLU A 57 -0.22 -1.96 14.56
N LEU A 58 0.25 -1.96 13.33
CA LEU A 58 -0.60 -2.32 12.20
C LEU A 58 -1.08 -3.76 12.27
N GLU A 59 -0.23 -4.67 12.70
CA GLU A 59 -0.63 -6.06 12.88
C GLU A 59 -1.74 -6.20 13.91
N ASP A 60 -1.62 -5.49 15.02
CA ASP A 60 -2.64 -5.50 16.06
C ASP A 60 -3.96 -4.96 15.54
N GLN A 61 -3.93 -3.89 14.78
CA GLN A 61 -5.13 -3.32 14.19
C GLN A 61 -5.81 -4.29 13.23
N LEU A 62 -5.04 -4.98 12.42
CA LEU A 62 -5.57 -5.96 11.50
C LEU A 62 -6.24 -7.13 12.24
N ARG A 63 -5.64 -7.57 13.32
CA ARG A 63 -6.24 -8.63 14.12
C ARG A 63 -7.58 -8.21 14.71
N HIS A 64 -7.62 -7.02 15.28
CA HIS A 64 -8.86 -6.49 15.85
C HIS A 64 -9.91 -6.30 14.78
N GLY A 65 -9.53 -5.83 13.61
CA GLY A 65 -10.45 -5.70 12.50
C GLY A 65 -11.08 -7.00 12.09
N LYS A 66 -10.34 -8.09 12.13
CA LYS A 66 -10.87 -9.40 11.78
C LYS A 66 -11.87 -9.91 12.79
N LYS A 67 -11.72 -9.52 14.03
CA LYS A 67 -12.65 -9.95 15.07
C LYS A 67 -13.95 -9.18 15.03
N ALA A 68 -13.86 -7.99 14.53
CA ALA A 68 -15.04 -7.16 14.39
C ALA A 68 -15.87 -7.63 13.21
#